data_84fa9a138e9d6b7de8cc67a042e85510
#
_entry.id   84fa9a138e9d6b7de8cc67a042e85510
#
_cell.length_a   1.000
_cell.length_b   1.000
_cell.length_c   1.000
_cell.angle_alpha   90.00
_cell.angle_beta   90.00
_cell.angle_gamma   90.00
#
_symmetry.space_group_name_H-M   'P 1'
#
loop_
_entity.id
_entity.type
_entity.pdbx_description
1 polymer ?
#
loop_
_entity_poly.entity_id
_entity_poly.type
_entity_poly.pdbx_seq_one_letter_code
_entity_poly.pdbx_strand_id
1 'polypeptide(L)'
;MHINFDEAQMFCKWKDKRLPSEEEWIYAAYTEMRKTSSSNFIYGQTYEYPVGDTPEGVNCLEDCKFKNNVNYKKLLSRGNGHSKVGVTKKGINGLYDMGANVWEWANIENKRTKATKGGSWWYGKEQMHLKHQARKDKKMSAVYIGFRCVKSLN
;
A
#
# COMPACT_ATOMS: atom_id res chain seq x y z
N MET A 1 6.71 0.04 -10.59
CA MET A 1 7.31 1.13 -9.79
C MET A 1 7.96 2.13 -10.73
N HIS A 2 8.39 3.29 -10.24
CA HIS A 2 8.74 4.43 -11.09
C HIS A 2 7.58 4.87 -11.99
N ILE A 3 6.39 4.95 -11.45
CA ILE A 3 5.18 5.29 -12.18
C ILE A 3 4.52 6.52 -11.54
N ASN A 4 4.17 7.50 -12.34
CA ASN A 4 3.41 8.66 -11.89
C ASN A 4 1.90 8.34 -11.86
N PHE A 5 1.10 9.26 -11.31
CA PHE A 5 -0.33 9.06 -11.15
C PHE A 5 -1.06 8.90 -12.49
N ASP A 6 -0.73 9.74 -13.48
CA ASP A 6 -1.43 9.74 -14.75
C ASP A 6 -1.17 8.42 -15.51
N GLU A 7 0.08 7.90 -15.47
CA GLU A 7 0.44 6.59 -16.05
C GLU A 7 -0.27 5.44 -15.36
N ALA A 8 -0.32 5.46 -14.01
CA ALA A 8 -1.02 4.45 -13.23
C ALA A 8 -2.52 4.42 -13.55
N GLN A 9 -3.14 5.61 -13.69
CA GLN A 9 -4.54 5.76 -14.07
C GLN A 9 -4.81 5.20 -15.47
N MET A 10 -3.93 5.52 -16.44
CA MET A 10 -4.04 4.99 -17.80
C MET A 10 -3.94 3.47 -17.85
N PHE A 11 -3.02 2.89 -17.09
CA PHE A 11 -2.88 1.44 -16.98
C PHE A 11 -4.15 0.79 -16.42
N CYS A 12 -4.69 1.33 -15.32
CA CYS A 12 -5.92 0.79 -14.75
C CYS A 12 -7.09 0.89 -15.74
N LYS A 13 -7.21 2.02 -16.45
CA LYS A 13 -8.24 2.21 -17.49
C LYS A 13 -8.10 1.21 -18.64
N TRP A 14 -6.88 0.95 -19.09
CA TRP A 14 -6.61 -0.07 -20.12
C TRP A 14 -7.07 -1.47 -19.69
N LYS A 15 -7.08 -1.75 -18.39
CA LYS A 15 -7.57 -3.01 -17.80
C LYS A 15 -9.07 -2.99 -17.45
N ASP A 16 -9.86 -2.03 -17.93
CA ASP A 16 -11.26 -1.81 -17.54
C ASP A 16 -11.44 -1.66 -16.02
N LYS A 17 -10.52 -0.94 -15.42
CA LYS A 17 -10.45 -0.64 -13.98
C LYS A 17 -10.14 0.83 -13.77
N ARG A 18 -10.02 1.23 -12.52
CA ARG A 18 -9.58 2.57 -12.12
C ARG A 18 -8.66 2.51 -10.91
N LEU A 19 -7.98 3.61 -10.61
CA LEU A 19 -7.36 3.77 -9.30
C LEU A 19 -8.45 3.89 -8.22
N PRO A 20 -8.22 3.39 -7.00
CA PRO A 20 -9.13 3.60 -5.87
C PRO A 20 -9.20 5.09 -5.51
N SER A 21 -10.33 5.54 -4.96
CA SER A 21 -10.34 6.77 -4.18
C SER A 21 -9.51 6.58 -2.90
N GLU A 22 -9.12 7.68 -2.25
CA GLU A 22 -8.42 7.58 -0.96
C GLU A 22 -9.27 6.85 0.08
N GLU A 23 -10.56 7.15 0.14
CA GLU A 23 -11.51 6.53 1.07
C GLU A 23 -11.66 5.03 0.81
N GLU A 24 -11.82 4.62 -0.45
CA GLU A 24 -11.87 3.20 -0.83
C GLU A 24 -10.59 2.47 -0.42
N TRP A 25 -9.44 3.10 -0.65
CA TRP A 25 -8.16 2.52 -0.29
C TRP A 25 -8.05 2.34 1.24
N ILE A 26 -8.38 3.38 2.01
CA ILE A 26 -8.37 3.36 3.49
C ILE A 26 -9.32 2.27 4.01
N TYR A 27 -10.54 2.26 3.52
CA TYR A 27 -11.53 1.29 3.95
C TYR A 27 -11.09 -0.15 3.69
N ALA A 28 -10.57 -0.43 2.49
CA ALA A 28 -10.07 -1.76 2.13
C ALA A 28 -8.85 -2.18 2.95
N ALA A 29 -7.98 -1.22 3.34
CA ALA A 29 -6.75 -1.52 4.06
C ALA A 29 -6.94 -1.72 5.55
N TYR A 30 -7.91 -1.05 6.17
CA TYR A 30 -7.97 -0.98 7.63
C TYR A 30 -9.26 -1.53 8.24
N THR A 31 -10.36 -1.70 7.47
CA THR A 31 -11.63 -2.21 8.01
C THR A 31 -11.92 -3.61 7.45
N GLU A 32 -12.08 -4.59 8.33
CA GLU A 32 -12.37 -5.97 7.92
C GLU A 32 -13.82 -6.13 7.49
N MET A 33 -14.07 -6.49 6.24
CA MET A 33 -15.41 -6.63 5.66
C MET A 33 -15.83 -8.07 5.37
N ARG A 34 -14.97 -9.04 5.62
CA ARG A 34 -15.33 -10.44 5.44
C ARG A 34 -16.05 -10.97 6.68
N LYS A 35 -17.25 -11.49 6.51
CA LYS A 35 -18.04 -12.10 7.58
C LYS A 35 -17.37 -13.36 8.16
N THR A 36 -16.62 -14.07 7.32
CA THR A 36 -15.79 -15.23 7.71
C THR A 36 -14.36 -14.96 7.29
N SER A 37 -13.50 -14.67 8.25
CA SER A 37 -12.07 -14.48 8.02
C SER A 37 -11.30 -15.72 8.48
N SER A 38 -10.37 -16.22 7.69
CA SER A 38 -9.40 -17.25 8.10
C SER A 38 -8.30 -16.71 9.02
N SER A 39 -8.29 -15.41 9.27
CA SER A 39 -7.41 -14.69 10.20
C SER A 39 -8.25 -14.14 11.35
N ASN A 40 -7.62 -13.80 12.47
CA ASN A 40 -8.29 -13.30 13.69
C ASN A 40 -8.86 -11.87 13.53
N PHE A 41 -9.15 -11.42 12.30
CA PHE A 41 -9.77 -10.13 12.06
C PHE A 41 -11.28 -10.20 12.25
N ILE A 42 -11.83 -9.21 12.93
CA ILE A 42 -13.25 -9.14 13.29
C ILE A 42 -14.01 -8.30 12.26
N TYR A 43 -15.10 -8.83 11.75
CA TYR A 43 -15.97 -8.12 10.81
C TYR A 43 -16.41 -6.76 11.35
N GLY A 44 -16.24 -5.71 10.54
CA GLY A 44 -16.57 -4.32 10.87
C GLY A 44 -15.55 -3.60 11.74
N GLN A 45 -14.52 -4.29 12.26
CA GLN A 45 -13.47 -3.65 13.05
C GLN A 45 -12.46 -2.94 12.15
N THR A 46 -12.06 -1.74 12.59
CA THR A 46 -10.98 -0.96 11.98
C THR A 46 -9.72 -1.07 12.83
N TYR A 47 -8.59 -1.31 12.17
CA TYR A 47 -7.28 -1.55 12.78
C TYR A 47 -6.32 -0.40 12.50
N GLU A 48 -5.24 -0.31 13.30
CA GLU A 48 -4.23 0.76 13.16
C GLU A 48 -3.33 0.59 11.94
N TYR A 49 -3.07 -0.67 11.54
CA TYR A 49 -2.23 -1.02 10.39
C TYR A 49 -2.98 -1.96 9.44
N PRO A 50 -2.59 -2.02 8.15
CA PRO A 50 -3.22 -2.93 7.19
C PRO A 50 -3.09 -4.43 7.50
N VAL A 51 -2.28 -4.78 8.49
CA VAL A 51 -2.05 -6.15 8.95
C VAL A 51 -2.49 -6.40 10.40
N GLY A 52 -3.27 -5.46 10.97
CA GLY A 52 -3.82 -5.54 12.34
C GLY A 52 -3.35 -4.39 13.24
N ASP A 53 -3.25 -4.66 14.54
CA ASP A 53 -2.84 -3.67 15.54
C ASP A 53 -1.32 -3.52 15.66
N THR A 54 -0.55 -4.34 14.94
CA THR A 54 0.90 -4.24 14.86
C THR A 54 1.37 -4.26 13.40
N PRO A 55 2.51 -3.58 13.08
CA PRO A 55 3.02 -3.50 11.72
C PRO A 55 3.84 -4.73 11.28
N GLU A 56 3.88 -5.80 12.08
CA GLU A 56 4.78 -6.92 11.85
C GLU A 56 4.45 -7.73 10.60
N GLY A 57 5.48 -8.11 9.86
CA GLY A 57 5.39 -9.00 8.71
C GLY A 57 5.19 -8.27 7.37
N VAL A 58 5.32 -6.94 7.35
CA VAL A 58 5.31 -6.13 6.13
C VAL A 58 6.71 -5.57 5.82
N ASN A 59 6.94 -5.23 4.55
CA ASN A 59 8.25 -4.76 4.08
C ASN A 59 8.42 -3.26 4.32
N CYS A 60 8.68 -2.85 5.56
CA CYS A 60 9.07 -1.49 5.94
C CYS A 60 10.53 -1.41 6.40
N LEU A 61 11.03 -0.22 6.63
CA LEU A 61 12.37 0.01 7.13
C LEU A 61 12.44 -0.33 8.64
N GLU A 62 13.26 -1.33 9.01
CA GLU A 62 13.76 -1.68 10.35
C GLU A 62 12.78 -2.30 11.36
N ASP A 63 11.55 -1.81 11.53
CA ASP A 63 10.71 -2.14 12.67
C ASP A 63 9.48 -3.01 12.38
N CYS A 64 9.40 -3.60 11.18
CA CYS A 64 8.30 -4.46 10.76
C CYS A 64 8.61 -5.96 10.75
N LYS A 65 9.78 -6.36 11.24
CA LYS A 65 10.22 -7.78 11.34
C LYS A 65 10.07 -8.60 10.05
N PHE A 66 10.14 -7.98 8.90
CA PHE A 66 10.10 -8.66 7.60
C PHE A 66 11.51 -8.89 7.07
N LYS A 67 11.83 -10.13 6.75
CA LYS A 67 13.09 -10.48 6.10
C LYS A 67 12.90 -10.54 4.59
N ASN A 68 13.40 -9.54 3.89
CA ASN A 68 13.43 -9.58 2.43
C ASN A 68 14.58 -10.49 1.97
N ASN A 69 14.26 -11.49 1.14
CA ASN A 69 15.26 -12.44 0.61
C ASN A 69 16.12 -11.85 -0.50
N VAL A 70 15.85 -10.63 -0.96
CA VAL A 70 16.64 -9.95 -1.99
C VAL A 70 17.78 -9.17 -1.32
N ASN A 71 19.01 -9.43 -1.72
CA ASN A 71 20.17 -8.71 -1.21
C ASN A 71 20.33 -7.36 -1.93
N TYR A 72 19.76 -6.32 -1.36
CA TYR A 72 19.87 -4.95 -1.88
C TYR A 72 21.11 -4.19 -1.41
N LYS A 73 21.96 -4.76 -0.54
CA LYS A 73 23.20 -4.07 -0.06
C LYS A 73 24.12 -3.63 -1.20
N LYS A 74 24.14 -4.40 -2.29
CA LYS A 74 24.94 -4.05 -3.47
C LYS A 74 24.28 -3.02 -4.40
N LEU A 75 22.96 -2.89 -4.33
CA LEU A 75 22.17 -2.03 -5.24
C LEU A 75 21.76 -0.70 -4.60
N LEU A 76 21.50 -0.72 -3.30
CA LEU A 76 21.00 0.43 -2.55
C LEU A 76 21.79 0.51 -1.23
N SER A 77 22.33 1.66 -0.91
CA SER A 77 23.11 1.90 0.31
C SER A 77 22.38 1.56 1.63
N ARG A 78 21.07 1.40 1.59
CA ARG A 78 20.22 1.07 2.74
C ARG A 78 20.03 -0.44 2.97
N GLY A 79 20.46 -1.31 2.07
CA GLY A 79 20.28 -2.75 2.20
C GLY A 79 18.86 -3.28 2.05
N ASN A 80 17.86 -2.40 1.87
CA ASN A 80 16.44 -2.71 1.68
C ASN A 80 15.95 -2.29 0.30
N GLY A 81 14.88 -2.90 -0.17
CA GLY A 81 14.22 -2.59 -1.42
C GLY A 81 12.80 -3.17 -1.42
N HIS A 82 12.08 -2.97 -2.52
CA HIS A 82 10.76 -3.58 -2.66
C HIS A 82 10.85 -5.11 -2.69
N SER A 83 9.83 -5.77 -2.17
CA SER A 83 9.67 -7.22 -2.29
C SER A 83 8.75 -7.57 -3.47
N LYS A 84 8.77 -8.83 -3.87
CA LYS A 84 7.76 -9.38 -4.76
C LYS A 84 6.37 -9.22 -4.13
N VAL A 85 5.36 -8.92 -4.95
CA VAL A 85 3.98 -8.79 -4.47
C VAL A 85 3.46 -10.11 -3.86
N GLY A 86 2.71 -10.01 -2.79
CA GLY A 86 2.05 -11.15 -2.15
C GLY A 86 2.95 -12.01 -1.26
N VAL A 87 4.17 -11.60 -0.94
CA VAL A 87 5.08 -12.36 -0.06
C VAL A 87 5.10 -11.85 1.38
N THR A 88 4.48 -10.70 1.65
CA THR A 88 4.33 -10.16 3.00
C THR A 88 3.19 -10.83 3.75
N LYS A 89 3.01 -10.48 5.01
CA LYS A 89 1.86 -10.96 5.80
C LYS A 89 0.54 -10.56 5.13
N LYS A 90 -0.35 -11.52 5.00
CA LYS A 90 -1.71 -11.30 4.53
C LYS A 90 -2.48 -10.46 5.55
N GLY A 91 -3.03 -9.35 5.13
CA GLY A 91 -3.69 -8.38 5.97
C GLY A 91 -5.22 -8.45 5.95
N ILE A 92 -5.80 -7.34 6.35
CA ILE A 92 -7.23 -7.08 6.40
C ILE A 92 -7.85 -7.32 5.02
N ASN A 93 -9.08 -7.80 4.99
CA ASN A 93 -9.79 -8.22 3.78
C ASN A 93 -9.03 -9.26 2.92
N GLY A 94 -8.02 -9.93 3.48
CA GLY A 94 -7.18 -10.88 2.77
C GLY A 94 -6.24 -10.25 1.75
N LEU A 95 -6.03 -8.94 1.83
CA LEU A 95 -5.18 -8.19 0.92
C LEU A 95 -3.70 -8.26 1.33
N TYR A 96 -2.82 -8.25 0.35
CA TYR A 96 -1.37 -8.18 0.55
C TYR A 96 -0.86 -6.79 0.20
N ASP A 97 0.25 -6.44 0.85
CA ASP A 97 1.03 -5.23 0.53
C ASP A 97 0.24 -3.91 0.60
N MET A 98 -0.88 -3.88 1.38
CA MET A 98 -1.57 -2.62 1.71
C MET A 98 -0.77 -1.77 2.69
N GLY A 99 0.15 -2.39 3.43
CA GLY A 99 1.11 -1.71 4.31
C GLY A 99 2.53 -1.90 3.82
N ALA A 100 3.30 -0.82 3.75
CA ALA A 100 4.69 -0.79 3.31
C ALA A 100 4.91 -1.32 1.87
N ASN A 101 6.01 -1.96 1.60
CA ASN A 101 6.47 -2.33 0.26
C ASN A 101 6.62 -1.11 -0.65
N VAL A 102 5.56 -0.60 -1.25
CA VAL A 102 5.57 0.64 -2.04
C VAL A 102 4.36 1.52 -1.70
N TRP A 103 4.54 2.84 -1.71
CA TRP A 103 3.42 3.77 -1.70
C TRP A 103 2.48 3.48 -2.85
N GLU A 104 1.18 3.56 -2.62
CA GLU A 104 0.20 3.35 -3.66
C GLU A 104 -0.59 4.62 -3.96
N TRP A 105 -0.69 4.94 -5.24
CA TRP A 105 -1.50 6.06 -5.70
C TRP A 105 -2.98 5.82 -5.40
N ALA A 106 -3.62 6.83 -4.80
CA ALA A 106 -5.07 6.90 -4.64
C ALA A 106 -5.60 8.26 -5.12
N ASN A 107 -6.80 8.26 -5.69
CA ASN A 107 -7.39 9.45 -6.26
C ASN A 107 -8.04 10.35 -5.20
N ILE A 108 -7.82 11.64 -5.34
CA ILE A 108 -8.49 12.71 -4.59
C ILE A 108 -8.85 13.84 -5.54
N GLU A 109 -9.82 14.67 -5.16
CA GLU A 109 -10.20 15.87 -5.91
C GLU A 109 -9.14 16.97 -5.74
N ASN A 110 -8.02 16.83 -6.41
CA ASN A 110 -6.98 17.86 -6.52
C ASN A 110 -6.27 17.71 -7.86
N LYS A 111 -6.04 18.83 -8.54
CA LYS A 111 -5.46 18.81 -9.89
C LYS A 111 -3.95 18.56 -9.91
N ARG A 112 -3.23 18.97 -8.87
CA ARG A 112 -1.78 18.92 -8.80
C ARG A 112 -1.25 17.78 -7.96
N THR A 113 -1.82 17.56 -6.78
CA THR A 113 -1.38 16.51 -5.85
C THR A 113 -2.39 15.38 -5.76
N LYS A 114 -1.91 14.18 -5.49
CA LYS A 114 -2.70 12.97 -5.28
C LYS A 114 -2.30 12.29 -3.97
N ALA A 115 -3.20 11.50 -3.42
CA ALA A 115 -2.90 10.72 -2.24
C ALA A 115 -1.90 9.60 -2.56
N THR A 116 -1.00 9.33 -1.64
CA THR A 116 -0.21 8.10 -1.59
C THR A 116 -0.41 7.45 -0.23
N LYS A 117 -0.71 6.16 -0.23
CA LYS A 117 -1.12 5.40 0.95
C LYS A 117 -0.21 4.20 1.21
N GLY A 118 -0.21 3.74 2.45
CA GLY A 118 0.41 2.48 2.86
C GLY A 118 1.88 2.54 3.27
N GLY A 119 2.59 3.65 3.03
CA GLY A 119 4.04 3.68 3.27
C GLY A 119 4.84 2.87 2.24
N SER A 120 6.11 2.66 2.51
CA SER A 120 6.96 1.85 1.63
C SER A 120 8.17 1.27 2.39
N TRP A 121 8.92 0.38 1.73
CA TRP A 121 10.17 -0.18 2.24
C TRP A 121 11.24 0.87 2.61
N TRP A 122 11.05 2.11 2.16
CA TRP A 122 11.97 3.24 2.41
C TRP A 122 11.72 3.95 3.75
N TYR A 123 10.56 3.73 4.36
CA TYR A 123 10.08 4.42 5.56
C TYR A 123 9.69 3.44 6.66
N GLY A 124 9.70 3.92 7.91
CA GLY A 124 9.24 3.18 9.08
C GLY A 124 7.72 2.98 9.13
N LYS A 125 7.25 2.32 10.17
CA LYS A 125 5.85 1.94 10.37
C LYS A 125 4.85 3.09 10.44
N GLU A 126 5.29 4.27 10.90
CA GLU A 126 4.44 5.45 11.05
C GLU A 126 3.77 5.86 9.74
N GLN A 127 4.46 5.60 8.62
CA GLN A 127 3.99 5.98 7.28
C GLN A 127 2.82 5.10 6.80
N MET A 128 2.63 3.92 7.39
CA MET A 128 1.49 3.04 7.07
C MET A 128 0.40 3.02 8.13
N HIS A 129 0.53 3.84 9.18
CA HIS A 129 -0.51 3.96 10.20
C HIS A 129 -1.78 4.59 9.62
N LEU A 130 -2.96 4.15 10.06
CA LEU A 130 -4.28 4.63 9.60
C LEU A 130 -4.39 6.17 9.54
N LYS A 131 -3.85 6.86 10.56
CA LYS A 131 -3.93 8.32 10.65
C LYS A 131 -2.94 9.05 9.74
N HIS A 132 -2.00 8.33 9.11
CA HIS A 132 -0.99 8.96 8.26
C HIS A 132 -1.59 9.41 6.92
N GLN A 133 -1.33 10.67 6.56
CA GLN A 133 -1.76 11.25 5.31
C GLN A 133 -0.55 11.74 4.51
N ALA A 134 -0.39 11.25 3.32
CA ALA A 134 0.66 11.68 2.40
C ALA A 134 0.05 12.15 1.08
N ARG A 135 0.61 13.25 0.58
CA ARG A 135 0.27 13.85 -0.71
C ARG A 135 1.54 14.04 -1.52
N LYS A 136 1.49 13.70 -2.78
CA LYS A 136 2.62 13.86 -3.70
C LYS A 136 2.16 14.53 -5.00
N ASP A 137 3.05 15.26 -5.63
CA ASP A 137 2.78 15.78 -6.97
C ASP A 137 2.45 14.61 -7.90
N LYS A 138 1.38 14.73 -8.68
CA LYS A 138 0.89 13.65 -9.54
C LYS A 138 1.90 13.22 -10.63
N LYS A 139 2.87 14.10 -10.94
CA LYS A 139 3.94 13.80 -11.89
C LYS A 139 5.14 13.12 -11.25
N MET A 140 5.16 13.00 -9.92
CA MET A 140 6.25 12.32 -9.23
C MET A 140 6.26 10.84 -9.57
N SER A 141 7.44 10.31 -9.88
CA SER A 141 7.71 8.88 -9.97
C SER A 141 8.94 8.54 -9.14
N ALA A 142 8.90 7.44 -8.39
CA ALA A 142 10.00 7.00 -7.55
C ALA A 142 10.03 5.47 -7.40
N VAL A 143 11.19 4.93 -7.04
CA VAL A 143 11.42 3.48 -6.81
C VAL A 143 10.47 2.87 -5.77
N TYR A 144 9.92 3.69 -4.92
CA TYR A 144 9.05 3.31 -3.82
C TYR A 144 7.58 3.72 -4.02
N ILE A 145 7.18 4.05 -5.26
CA ILE A 145 5.79 4.37 -5.61
C ILE A 145 5.27 3.38 -6.65
N GLY A 146 4.10 2.84 -6.37
CA GLY A 146 3.34 1.95 -7.23
C GLY A 146 1.84 2.26 -7.14
N PHE A 147 1.02 1.29 -7.47
CA PHE A 147 -0.44 1.43 -7.44
C PHE A 147 -1.13 0.08 -7.44
N ARG A 148 -2.40 0.08 -7.15
CA ARG A 148 -3.36 -1.02 -7.42
C ARG A 148 -4.59 -0.48 -8.13
N CYS A 149 -5.22 -1.33 -8.92
CA CYS A 149 -6.48 -1.01 -9.58
C CYS A 149 -7.65 -1.62 -8.83
N VAL A 150 -8.79 -0.93 -8.86
CA VAL A 150 -10.08 -1.43 -8.40
C VAL A 150 -11.07 -1.50 -9.56
N LYS A 151 -12.01 -2.41 -9.49
CA LYS A 151 -13.12 -2.52 -10.44
C LYS A 151 -14.39 -2.06 -9.75
N SER A 152 -15.15 -1.15 -10.37
CA SER A 152 -16.48 -0.82 -9.90
C SER A 152 -17.40 -2.03 -10.13
N LEU A 153 -18.22 -2.34 -9.13
CA LEU A 153 -19.31 -3.30 -9.30
C LEU A 153 -20.46 -2.55 -9.95
N ASN A 154 -20.91 -3.04 -11.07
CA ASN A 154 -22.13 -2.54 -11.73
C ASN A 154 -23.34 -3.03 -10.95
#